data_385d779a384f9ee02b1b7d09fc48baae
#
_entry.id   385d779a384f9ee02b1b7d09fc48baae
#
_cell.length_a   1.000
_cell.length_b   1.000
_cell.length_c   1.000
_cell.angle_alpha   90.00
_cell.angle_beta   90.00
_cell.angle_gamma   90.00
#
_symmetry.space_group_name_H-M   'P 1'
#
loop_
_entity.id
_entity.type
_entity.pdbx_description
1 polymer ?
#
loop_
_entity_poly.entity_id
_entity_poly.type
_entity_poly.pdbx_seq_one_letter_code
_entity_poly.pdbx_strand_id
1 'polypeptide(L)'
;IAGESHEDLPEIGSAADLVCNNDFVARGYLIIRTAHELGCDTFVHISFPRHMSYETMSRRVAIMKAACEEFGMKFVLETAPDPTSDVGVSGAQAYILEQVPAWVEKYGQKAAYFCTNDAHTEPLLKRLLECGGYFIEADLPSPLMGYPGALGIDLTEEAGDFEKILTKVESAIVEKGGADHFGTWAYSYGYTLSAGLALHAKNVLDGKSELKDMDDVAAALQVYSPKAAWNGASYTNATTGAKSENVFLIYQDTYIMGDPGHFMGNADVEIPEKYFTVS
;
A
#
# COMPACT_ATOMS: atom_id res chain seq x y z
N ILE A 1 -21.61 -6.96 -2.03
CA ILE A 1 -20.30 -6.54 -1.47
C ILE A 1 -19.49 -5.89 -2.58
N ALA A 2 -18.87 -4.75 -2.29
CA ALA A 2 -17.94 -4.06 -3.17
C ALA A 2 -16.54 -4.05 -2.55
N GLY A 3 -15.51 -4.30 -3.36
CA GLY A 3 -14.11 -4.28 -2.94
C GLY A 3 -13.31 -3.34 -3.82
N GLU A 4 -12.42 -2.53 -3.22
CA GLU A 4 -11.56 -1.53 -3.86
C GLU A 4 -12.33 -0.63 -4.84
N SER A 5 -13.37 0.02 -4.32
CA SER A 5 -14.12 0.99 -5.09
C SER A 5 -13.32 2.27 -5.31
N HIS A 6 -13.30 2.76 -6.54
CA HIS A 6 -12.70 4.05 -6.90
C HIS A 6 -13.67 5.24 -6.78
N GLU A 7 -14.93 4.94 -6.45
CA GLU A 7 -15.94 5.95 -6.21
C GLU A 7 -15.81 6.54 -4.79
N ASP A 8 -16.50 7.65 -4.55
CA ASP A 8 -16.61 8.24 -3.24
C ASP A 8 -17.20 7.23 -2.23
N LEU A 9 -16.50 7.00 -1.11
CA LEU A 9 -16.86 5.95 -0.15
C LEU A 9 -18.26 6.10 0.46
N PRO A 10 -18.72 7.28 0.87
CA PRO A 10 -20.12 7.49 1.25
C PRO A 10 -21.11 7.14 0.14
N GLU A 11 -20.78 7.45 -1.11
CA GLU A 11 -21.66 7.22 -2.26
C GLU A 11 -21.80 5.72 -2.56
N ILE A 12 -20.69 5.00 -2.67
CA ILE A 12 -20.74 3.54 -2.87
C ILE A 12 -21.32 2.81 -1.66
N GLY A 13 -21.06 3.29 -0.44
CA GLY A 13 -21.66 2.77 0.79
C GLY A 13 -23.17 2.90 0.83
N SER A 14 -23.75 3.87 0.12
CA SER A 14 -25.22 4.00 -0.02
C SER A 14 -25.81 2.97 -0.99
N ALA A 15 -25.01 2.41 -1.88
CA ALA A 15 -25.44 1.49 -2.95
C ALA A 15 -25.07 0.02 -2.68
N ALA A 16 -24.12 -0.25 -1.78
CA ALA A 16 -23.67 -1.59 -1.43
C ALA A 16 -23.95 -1.94 0.02
N ASP A 17 -24.28 -3.20 0.30
CA ASP A 17 -24.50 -3.69 1.66
C ASP A 17 -23.22 -3.72 2.51
N LEU A 18 -22.08 -3.94 1.88
CA LEU A 18 -20.75 -3.89 2.47
C LEU A 18 -19.76 -3.36 1.43
N VAL A 19 -18.88 -2.46 1.84
CA VAL A 19 -17.72 -1.99 1.07
C VAL A 19 -16.46 -2.28 1.87
N CYS A 20 -15.44 -2.86 1.22
CA CYS A 20 -14.12 -3.05 1.81
C CYS A 20 -13.07 -2.44 0.89
N ASN A 21 -12.39 -1.40 1.36
CA ASN A 21 -11.32 -0.74 0.64
C ASN A 21 -10.02 -0.77 1.43
N ASN A 22 -8.93 -0.53 0.73
CA ASN A 22 -7.62 -0.34 1.32
C ASN A 22 -7.66 0.81 2.35
N ASP A 23 -7.09 0.58 3.53
CA ASP A 23 -7.07 1.60 4.59
C ASP A 23 -6.03 2.67 4.32
N PHE A 24 -6.45 3.70 3.61
CA PHE A 24 -5.59 4.87 3.33
C PHE A 24 -5.31 5.73 4.57
N VAL A 25 -6.13 5.64 5.63
CA VAL A 25 -5.91 6.36 6.90
C VAL A 25 -4.80 5.68 7.68
N ALA A 26 -4.98 4.40 8.04
CA ALA A 26 -3.97 3.65 8.76
C ALA A 26 -2.65 3.60 8.00
N ARG A 27 -2.68 3.29 6.71
CA ARG A 27 -1.48 3.23 5.86
C ARG A 27 -0.79 4.58 5.70
N GLY A 28 -1.55 5.68 5.68
CA GLY A 28 -0.96 7.02 5.69
C GLY A 28 -0.03 7.25 6.90
N TYR A 29 -0.39 6.72 8.05
CA TYR A 29 0.44 6.75 9.26
C TYR A 29 1.50 5.65 9.27
N LEU A 30 1.12 4.39 9.02
CA LEU A 30 1.96 3.20 9.18
C LEU A 30 3.15 3.15 8.21
N ILE A 31 2.97 3.60 6.96
CA ILE A 31 4.07 3.70 5.97
C ILE A 31 5.15 4.65 6.49
N ILE A 32 4.76 5.80 7.05
CA ILE A 32 5.71 6.78 7.60
C ILE A 32 6.37 6.24 8.87
N ARG A 33 5.58 5.62 9.78
CA ARG A 33 6.11 4.94 10.96
C ARG A 33 7.17 3.89 10.58
N THR A 34 6.86 3.02 9.63
CA THR A 34 7.78 2.00 9.14
C THR A 34 9.05 2.64 8.53
N ALA A 35 8.91 3.65 7.69
CA ALA A 35 10.06 4.38 7.13
C ALA A 35 10.96 4.96 8.24
N HIS A 36 10.36 5.58 9.28
CA HIS A 36 11.08 6.10 10.43
C HIS A 36 11.80 5.00 11.22
N GLU A 37 11.16 3.87 11.48
CA GLU A 37 11.76 2.72 12.19
C GLU A 37 12.94 2.09 11.42
N LEU A 38 12.89 2.12 10.08
CA LEU A 38 14.01 1.73 9.21
C LEU A 38 15.12 2.80 9.13
N GLY A 39 14.95 3.94 9.83
CA GLY A 39 15.97 4.99 9.92
C GLY A 39 15.93 6.02 8.79
N CYS A 40 14.81 6.12 8.06
CA CYS A 40 14.61 7.17 7.08
C CYS A 40 14.40 8.53 7.77
N ASP A 41 14.89 9.60 7.14
CA ASP A 41 14.73 10.99 7.59
C ASP A 41 13.91 11.84 6.62
N THR A 42 13.66 11.33 5.44
CA THR A 42 12.91 11.99 4.37
C THR A 42 11.90 11.02 3.76
N PHE A 43 10.70 11.50 3.46
CA PHE A 43 9.68 10.76 2.73
C PHE A 43 9.30 11.52 1.45
N VAL A 44 9.44 10.86 0.30
CA VAL A 44 9.18 11.42 -1.02
C VAL A 44 7.91 10.78 -1.59
N HIS A 45 6.84 11.55 -1.66
CA HIS A 45 5.57 11.16 -2.24
C HIS A 45 5.47 11.61 -3.69
N ILE A 46 5.28 10.67 -4.61
CA ILE A 46 5.24 10.89 -6.06
C ILE A 46 3.80 10.71 -6.55
N SER A 47 3.23 11.74 -7.17
CA SER A 47 1.85 11.69 -7.66
C SER A 47 1.63 12.67 -8.83
N PHE A 48 0.38 12.88 -9.21
CA PHE A 48 -0.05 13.82 -10.25
C PHE A 48 -1.45 14.37 -9.95
N PRO A 49 -1.86 15.51 -10.56
CA PRO A 49 -3.05 16.26 -10.16
C PRO A 49 -4.35 15.44 -10.14
N ARG A 50 -4.57 14.54 -11.10
CA ARG A 50 -5.80 13.72 -11.13
C ARG A 50 -5.90 12.80 -9.90
N HIS A 51 -4.83 12.11 -9.50
CA HIS A 51 -4.83 11.30 -8.28
C HIS A 51 -5.04 12.15 -7.03
N MET A 52 -4.44 13.34 -7.00
CA MET A 52 -4.60 14.26 -5.87
C MET A 52 -6.00 14.90 -5.78
N SER A 53 -6.88 14.70 -6.78
CA SER A 53 -8.27 15.12 -6.71
C SER A 53 -9.21 14.11 -6.03
N TYR A 54 -8.76 12.87 -5.81
CA TYR A 54 -9.52 11.86 -5.08
C TYR A 54 -9.36 12.07 -3.55
N GLU A 55 -10.47 12.02 -2.81
CA GLU A 55 -10.47 12.19 -1.33
C GLU A 55 -9.53 11.20 -0.66
N THR A 56 -9.59 9.93 -1.04
CA THR A 56 -8.74 8.87 -0.46
C THR A 56 -7.25 9.15 -0.63
N MET A 57 -6.83 9.67 -1.78
CA MET A 57 -5.44 9.99 -2.09
C MET A 57 -4.97 11.27 -1.40
N SER A 58 -5.73 12.36 -1.52
CA SER A 58 -5.37 13.65 -0.89
C SER A 58 -5.35 13.54 0.64
N ARG A 59 -6.31 12.83 1.22
CA ARG A 59 -6.37 12.59 2.65
C ARG A 59 -5.20 11.75 3.15
N ARG A 60 -4.81 10.67 2.43
CA ARG A 60 -3.61 9.90 2.76
C ARG A 60 -2.36 10.76 2.75
N VAL A 61 -2.21 11.65 1.76
CA VAL A 61 -1.07 12.60 1.69
C VAL A 61 -1.06 13.53 2.91
N ALA A 62 -2.21 14.08 3.29
CA ALA A 62 -2.30 14.94 4.48
C ALA A 62 -1.90 14.18 5.75
N ILE A 63 -2.32 12.92 5.90
CA ILE A 63 -1.93 12.05 7.01
C ILE A 63 -0.42 11.75 6.97
N MET A 64 0.12 11.37 5.82
CA MET A 64 1.57 11.13 5.65
C MET A 64 2.40 12.34 6.03
N LYS A 65 1.97 13.54 5.62
CA LYS A 65 2.63 14.78 5.98
C LYS A 65 2.59 15.02 7.49
N ALA A 66 1.42 14.87 8.13
CA ALA A 66 1.27 15.02 9.57
C ALA A 66 2.08 13.98 10.36
N ALA A 67 2.17 12.75 9.88
CA ALA A 67 3.00 11.70 10.46
C ALA A 67 4.49 12.02 10.31
N CYS A 68 4.93 12.52 9.17
CA CYS A 68 6.32 12.98 9.01
C CYS A 68 6.68 14.09 10.01
N GLU A 69 5.78 15.06 10.23
CA GLU A 69 5.97 16.11 11.25
C GLU A 69 6.09 15.49 12.65
N GLU A 70 5.27 14.52 13.00
CA GLU A 70 5.31 13.83 14.29
C GLU A 70 6.61 13.08 14.51
N PHE A 71 7.11 12.36 13.49
CA PHE A 71 8.35 11.60 13.55
C PHE A 71 9.62 12.43 13.26
N GLY A 72 9.48 13.74 13.01
CA GLY A 72 10.62 14.61 12.69
C GLY A 72 11.25 14.32 11.32
N MET A 73 10.50 13.73 10.41
CA MET A 73 10.93 13.44 9.03
C MET A 73 10.56 14.59 8.09
N LYS A 74 11.37 14.77 7.05
CA LYS A 74 11.04 15.69 5.96
C LYS A 74 10.04 15.08 5.01
N PHE A 75 8.91 15.75 4.76
CA PHE A 75 7.94 15.36 3.72
C PHE A 75 8.19 16.12 2.43
N VAL A 76 8.20 15.44 1.29
CA VAL A 76 8.42 16.00 -0.04
C VAL A 76 7.33 15.49 -1.00
N LEU A 77 6.79 16.42 -1.79
CA LEU A 77 5.92 16.08 -2.94
C LEU A 77 6.72 16.25 -4.23
N GLU A 78 6.76 15.20 -5.02
CA GLU A 78 7.26 15.23 -6.40
C GLU A 78 6.11 14.91 -7.36
N THR A 79 6.11 15.58 -8.50
CA THR A 79 5.09 15.39 -9.53
C THR A 79 5.65 14.54 -10.65
N ALA A 80 4.91 13.51 -11.04
CA ALA A 80 5.19 12.67 -12.21
C ALA A 80 4.08 12.82 -13.26
N PRO A 81 4.30 12.47 -14.52
CA PRO A 81 3.25 12.46 -15.54
C PRO A 81 2.14 11.45 -15.22
N ASP A 82 0.90 11.83 -15.48
CA ASP A 82 -0.23 10.92 -15.43
C ASP A 82 -0.11 9.88 -16.57
N PRO A 83 -0.09 8.56 -16.27
CA PRO A 83 0.01 7.52 -17.30
C PRO A 83 -1.16 7.46 -18.26
N THR A 84 -2.28 8.13 -17.94
CA THR A 84 -3.46 8.25 -18.84
C THR A 84 -3.45 9.51 -19.69
N SER A 85 -2.44 10.39 -19.52
CA SER A 85 -2.24 11.58 -20.35
C SER A 85 -1.61 11.23 -21.71
N ASP A 86 -1.36 12.24 -22.53
CA ASP A 86 -0.79 12.08 -23.88
C ASP A 86 0.58 11.39 -23.91
N VAL A 87 1.35 11.46 -22.81
CA VAL A 87 2.65 10.75 -22.70
C VAL A 87 2.49 9.24 -22.54
N GLY A 88 1.32 8.80 -22.08
CA GLY A 88 1.00 7.39 -21.85
C GLY A 88 1.83 6.73 -20.76
N VAL A 89 1.61 5.43 -20.56
CA VAL A 89 2.34 4.62 -19.57
C VAL A 89 3.85 4.66 -19.84
N SER A 90 4.27 4.48 -21.09
CA SER A 90 5.69 4.45 -21.45
C SER A 90 6.42 5.76 -21.14
N GLY A 91 5.78 6.92 -21.42
CA GLY A 91 6.35 8.22 -21.09
C GLY A 91 6.43 8.47 -19.58
N ALA A 92 5.41 8.06 -18.83
CA ALA A 92 5.40 8.15 -17.38
C ALA A 92 6.50 7.27 -16.76
N GLN A 93 6.69 6.05 -17.25
CA GLN A 93 7.76 5.16 -16.81
C GLN A 93 9.16 5.71 -17.13
N ALA A 94 9.36 6.22 -18.35
CA ALA A 94 10.62 6.84 -18.75
C ALA A 94 10.99 8.03 -17.84
N TYR A 95 10.00 8.86 -17.50
CA TYR A 95 10.19 9.98 -16.58
C TYR A 95 10.70 9.51 -15.20
N ILE A 96 10.07 8.48 -14.60
CA ILE A 96 10.51 7.93 -13.31
C ILE A 96 11.94 7.39 -13.40
N LEU A 97 12.26 6.63 -14.46
CA LEU A 97 13.62 6.11 -14.67
C LEU A 97 14.68 7.21 -14.75
N GLU A 98 14.31 8.37 -15.31
CA GLU A 98 15.22 9.52 -15.44
C GLU A 98 15.33 10.31 -14.13
N GLN A 99 14.23 10.53 -13.41
CA GLN A 99 14.20 11.43 -12.25
C GLN A 99 14.74 10.78 -10.96
N VAL A 100 14.53 9.49 -10.73
CA VAL A 100 14.87 8.85 -9.45
C VAL A 100 16.35 9.03 -9.07
N PRO A 101 17.34 8.89 -9.96
CA PRO A 101 18.75 9.15 -9.61
C PRO A 101 18.98 10.57 -9.07
N ALA A 102 18.36 11.58 -9.69
CA ALA A 102 18.46 12.97 -9.25
C ALA A 102 17.74 13.20 -7.91
N TRP A 103 16.61 12.52 -7.69
CA TRP A 103 15.92 12.57 -6.40
C TRP A 103 16.73 11.92 -5.28
N VAL A 104 17.37 10.76 -5.53
CA VAL A 104 18.25 10.10 -4.54
C VAL A 104 19.47 10.97 -4.22
N GLU A 105 20.06 11.62 -5.22
CA GLU A 105 21.14 12.60 -5.00
C GLU A 105 20.67 13.79 -4.15
N LYS A 106 19.48 14.32 -4.43
CA LYS A 106 18.91 15.49 -3.77
C LYS A 106 18.44 15.23 -2.34
N TYR A 107 17.82 14.07 -2.10
CA TYR A 107 17.15 13.74 -0.83
C TYR A 107 17.96 12.80 0.06
N GLY A 108 19.00 12.18 -0.48
CA GLY A 108 19.90 11.28 0.24
C GLY A 108 19.43 9.82 0.27
N GLN A 109 20.34 8.97 0.75
CA GLN A 109 20.15 7.51 0.81
C GLN A 109 19.11 7.07 1.87
N LYS A 110 18.79 7.94 2.82
CA LYS A 110 17.77 7.69 3.87
C LYS A 110 16.39 8.22 3.49
N ALA A 111 16.13 8.43 2.21
CA ALA A 111 14.83 8.80 1.72
C ALA A 111 14.00 7.55 1.40
N ALA A 112 12.76 7.50 1.92
CA ALA A 112 11.74 6.53 1.53
C ALA A 112 10.86 7.13 0.43
N TYR A 113 10.49 6.31 -0.55
CA TYR A 113 9.72 6.72 -1.73
C TYR A 113 8.39 5.99 -1.80
N PHE A 114 7.37 6.69 -2.25
CA PHE A 114 6.04 6.16 -2.49
C PHE A 114 5.46 6.78 -3.76
N CYS A 115 4.81 5.99 -4.61
CA CYS A 115 4.09 6.49 -5.77
C CYS A 115 2.63 6.03 -5.75
N THR A 116 1.72 6.91 -6.19
CA THR A 116 0.27 6.67 -6.18
C THR A 116 -0.25 5.94 -7.41
N ASN A 117 0.61 5.50 -8.32
CA ASN A 117 0.19 4.80 -9.52
C ASN A 117 1.09 3.62 -9.83
N ASP A 118 0.50 2.47 -10.11
CA ASP A 118 1.19 1.21 -10.36
C ASP A 118 2.14 1.25 -11.55
N ALA A 119 1.84 2.08 -12.58
CA ALA A 119 2.75 2.27 -13.71
C ALA A 119 4.09 2.89 -13.31
N HIS A 120 4.14 3.64 -12.21
CA HIS A 120 5.38 4.23 -11.69
C HIS A 120 6.17 3.26 -10.80
N THR A 121 5.53 2.20 -10.26
CA THR A 121 6.14 1.33 -9.24
C THR A 121 7.34 0.57 -9.76
N GLU A 122 7.23 -0.11 -10.90
CA GLU A 122 8.33 -0.89 -11.47
C GLU A 122 9.58 -0.04 -11.77
N PRO A 123 9.49 1.10 -12.52
CA PRO A 123 10.66 1.93 -12.78
C PRO A 123 11.24 2.58 -11.51
N LEU A 124 10.39 2.91 -10.51
CA LEU A 124 10.83 3.42 -9.22
C LEU A 124 11.67 2.36 -8.47
N LEU A 125 11.13 1.15 -8.29
CA LEU A 125 11.84 0.03 -7.66
C LEU A 125 13.18 -0.26 -8.34
N LYS A 126 13.18 -0.33 -9.67
CA LYS A 126 14.40 -0.58 -10.45
C LYS A 126 15.49 0.44 -10.16
N ARG A 127 15.13 1.73 -10.13
CA ARG A 127 16.13 2.78 -9.89
C ARG A 127 16.55 2.88 -8.44
N LEU A 128 15.65 2.65 -7.47
CA LEU A 128 16.03 2.62 -6.07
C LEU A 128 17.01 1.47 -5.76
N LEU A 129 16.84 0.31 -6.40
CA LEU A 129 17.81 -0.79 -6.32
C LEU A 129 19.19 -0.42 -6.86
N GLU A 130 19.26 0.44 -7.89
CA GLU A 130 20.52 0.89 -8.51
C GLU A 130 21.16 2.06 -7.76
N CYS A 131 20.35 2.99 -7.22
CA CYS A 131 20.81 4.27 -6.69
C CYS A 131 20.73 4.36 -5.17
N GLY A 132 20.01 3.47 -4.51
CA GLY A 132 19.72 3.52 -3.07
C GLY A 132 18.39 4.21 -2.74
N GLY A 133 18.06 4.23 -1.45
CA GLY A 133 16.77 4.69 -0.92
C GLY A 133 15.91 3.53 -0.44
N TYR A 134 14.70 3.86 0.04
CA TYR A 134 13.79 2.89 0.63
C TYR A 134 12.44 2.91 -0.10
N PHE A 135 11.80 1.76 -0.16
CA PHE A 135 10.44 1.61 -0.68
C PHE A 135 9.65 0.71 0.28
N ILE A 136 8.71 1.29 1.02
CA ILE A 136 8.01 0.59 2.10
C ILE A 136 6.92 -0.32 1.55
N GLU A 137 6.06 0.21 0.68
CA GLU A 137 5.03 -0.57 -0.02
C GLU A 137 4.46 0.18 -1.22
N ALA A 138 3.86 -0.56 -2.15
CA ALA A 138 3.14 0.00 -3.29
C ALA A 138 1.77 0.56 -2.88
N ASP A 139 1.13 1.30 -3.77
CA ASP A 139 -0.25 1.76 -3.59
C ASP A 139 -1.23 0.59 -3.44
N LEU A 140 -1.12 -0.41 -4.32
CA LEU A 140 -1.80 -1.70 -4.21
C LEU A 140 -0.76 -2.80 -3.87
N PRO A 141 -0.48 -3.05 -2.58
CA PRO A 141 0.69 -3.84 -2.19
C PRO A 141 0.60 -5.30 -2.62
N SER A 142 1.68 -5.80 -3.18
CA SER A 142 1.83 -7.20 -3.61
C SER A 142 3.30 -7.47 -3.96
N PRO A 143 3.83 -8.69 -3.72
CA PRO A 143 5.13 -9.09 -4.26
C PRO A 143 5.16 -9.11 -5.79
N LEU A 144 3.98 -9.07 -6.43
CA LEU A 144 3.85 -8.98 -7.89
C LEU A 144 3.85 -7.54 -8.41
N MET A 145 3.65 -6.55 -7.54
CA MET A 145 3.53 -5.15 -7.94
C MET A 145 4.88 -4.51 -8.23
N GLY A 146 5.26 -4.49 -9.50
CA GLY A 146 6.50 -3.90 -10.01
C GLY A 146 7.77 -4.70 -9.76
N TYR A 147 7.82 -5.58 -8.74
CA TYR A 147 9.01 -6.34 -8.38
C TYR A 147 9.51 -7.28 -9.49
N PRO A 148 8.67 -8.11 -10.13
CA PRO A 148 9.16 -9.03 -11.16
C PRO A 148 9.85 -8.31 -12.31
N GLY A 149 9.27 -7.23 -12.82
CA GLY A 149 9.87 -6.42 -13.89
C GLY A 149 11.13 -5.68 -13.46
N ALA A 150 11.13 -5.04 -12.27
CA ALA A 150 12.29 -4.34 -11.73
C ALA A 150 13.49 -5.27 -11.49
N LEU A 151 13.23 -6.51 -11.07
CA LEU A 151 14.24 -7.53 -10.78
C LEU A 151 14.64 -8.33 -12.03
N GLY A 152 13.81 -8.37 -13.06
CA GLY A 152 13.99 -9.20 -14.25
C GLY A 152 13.80 -10.69 -13.97
N ILE A 153 12.87 -11.06 -13.08
CA ILE A 153 12.59 -12.45 -12.69
C ILE A 153 11.28 -12.95 -13.29
N ASP A 154 11.25 -14.23 -13.64
CA ASP A 154 10.04 -14.95 -14.04
C ASP A 154 9.45 -15.70 -12.83
N LEU A 155 8.16 -15.55 -12.58
CA LEU A 155 7.41 -16.17 -11.50
C LEU A 155 6.37 -17.19 -11.99
N THR A 156 6.51 -17.67 -13.22
CA THR A 156 5.56 -18.62 -13.84
C THR A 156 5.46 -19.92 -13.04
N GLU A 157 6.57 -20.42 -12.52
CA GLU A 157 6.62 -21.66 -11.74
C GLU A 157 6.00 -21.49 -10.33
N GLU A 158 6.00 -20.27 -9.78
CA GLU A 158 5.45 -19.93 -8.47
C GLU A 158 3.98 -19.48 -8.55
N ALA A 159 3.38 -19.44 -9.73
CA ALA A 159 2.03 -18.90 -9.95
C ALA A 159 0.99 -19.50 -8.98
N GLY A 160 0.33 -18.62 -8.22
CA GLY A 160 -0.67 -18.98 -7.21
C GLY A 160 -0.12 -19.32 -5.83
N ASP A 161 1.20 -19.47 -5.67
CA ASP A 161 1.86 -19.73 -4.38
C ASP A 161 2.58 -18.47 -3.89
N PHE A 162 1.86 -17.63 -3.13
CA PHE A 162 2.41 -16.34 -2.68
C PHE A 162 3.60 -16.47 -1.72
N GLU A 163 3.74 -17.58 -1.00
CA GLU A 163 4.90 -17.81 -0.14
C GLU A 163 6.16 -18.03 -0.98
N LYS A 164 6.06 -18.82 -2.05
CA LYS A 164 7.16 -19.00 -2.98
C LYS A 164 7.46 -17.74 -3.79
N ILE A 165 6.42 -17.02 -4.23
CA ILE A 165 6.56 -15.73 -4.90
C ILE A 165 7.35 -14.76 -4.02
N LEU A 166 6.92 -14.56 -2.75
CA LEU A 166 7.60 -13.68 -1.80
C LEU A 166 9.05 -14.11 -1.59
N THR A 167 9.30 -15.39 -1.34
CA THR A 167 10.65 -15.92 -1.15
C THR A 167 11.56 -15.66 -2.35
N LYS A 168 11.06 -15.84 -3.57
CA LYS A 168 11.86 -15.62 -4.78
C LYS A 168 12.13 -14.13 -5.03
N VAL A 169 11.13 -13.27 -4.79
CA VAL A 169 11.29 -11.81 -4.87
C VAL A 169 12.28 -11.33 -3.82
N GLU A 170 12.14 -11.76 -2.57
CA GLU A 170 13.04 -11.43 -1.47
C GLU A 170 14.48 -11.84 -1.76
N SER A 171 14.70 -13.09 -2.21
CA SER A 171 16.05 -13.56 -2.58
C SER A 171 16.67 -12.66 -3.65
N ALA A 172 15.91 -12.27 -4.66
CA ALA A 172 16.42 -11.40 -5.73
C ALA A 172 16.69 -9.95 -5.24
N ILE A 173 15.89 -9.44 -4.28
CA ILE A 173 16.15 -8.15 -3.60
C ILE A 173 17.45 -8.22 -2.80
N VAL A 174 17.65 -9.27 -1.99
CA VAL A 174 18.87 -9.48 -1.19
C VAL A 174 20.11 -9.61 -2.07
N GLU A 175 20.04 -10.40 -3.15
CA GLU A 175 21.13 -10.54 -4.13
C GLU A 175 21.56 -9.21 -4.77
N LYS A 176 20.61 -8.29 -4.94
CA LYS A 176 20.86 -6.94 -5.48
C LYS A 176 21.28 -5.92 -4.40
N GLY A 177 21.43 -6.34 -3.15
CA GLY A 177 21.84 -5.46 -2.03
C GLY A 177 20.71 -4.61 -1.46
N GLY A 178 19.44 -4.95 -1.73
CA GLY A 178 18.26 -4.22 -1.26
C GLY A 178 17.68 -4.73 0.06
N ALA A 179 18.38 -5.62 0.78
CA ALA A 179 17.93 -6.13 2.07
C ALA A 179 17.59 -4.98 3.04
N ASP A 180 16.46 -5.09 3.74
CA ASP A 180 15.93 -4.12 4.72
C ASP A 180 15.54 -2.75 4.15
N HIS A 181 15.55 -2.59 2.82
CA HIS A 181 15.19 -1.34 2.15
C HIS A 181 13.86 -1.42 1.39
N PHE A 182 13.37 -2.63 1.10
CA PHE A 182 12.20 -2.85 0.26
C PHE A 182 11.15 -3.67 0.98
N GLY A 183 9.92 -3.18 0.93
CA GLY A 183 8.79 -3.82 1.57
C GLY A 183 7.59 -3.99 0.64
N THR A 184 6.65 -4.80 1.11
CA THR A 184 5.37 -5.10 0.45
C THR A 184 4.39 -5.68 1.47
N TRP A 185 3.16 -5.99 1.07
CA TRP A 185 2.38 -7.00 1.77
C TRP A 185 2.80 -8.39 1.29
N ALA A 186 2.88 -9.34 2.20
CA ALA A 186 3.35 -10.69 1.88
C ALA A 186 2.44 -11.42 0.88
N TYR A 187 1.15 -11.04 0.85
CA TYR A 187 0.16 -11.56 -0.09
C TYR A 187 -0.44 -10.41 -0.91
N SER A 188 -0.78 -10.70 -2.16
CA SER A 188 -1.37 -9.69 -3.05
C SER A 188 -2.67 -9.13 -2.50
N TYR A 189 -2.75 -7.81 -2.35
CA TYR A 189 -3.96 -7.13 -1.93
C TYR A 189 -5.16 -7.51 -2.81
N GLY A 190 -5.07 -7.29 -4.12
CA GLY A 190 -6.19 -7.51 -5.03
C GLY A 190 -6.68 -8.97 -5.07
N TYR A 191 -5.76 -9.94 -5.02
CA TYR A 191 -6.12 -11.36 -4.97
C TYR A 191 -6.81 -11.70 -3.65
N THR A 192 -6.19 -11.35 -2.53
CA THR A 192 -6.70 -11.68 -1.20
C THR A 192 -8.04 -11.01 -0.93
N LEU A 193 -8.18 -9.73 -1.33
CA LEU A 193 -9.46 -9.01 -1.21
C LEU A 193 -10.56 -9.71 -2.01
N SER A 194 -10.32 -10.00 -3.29
CA SER A 194 -11.33 -10.60 -4.17
C SER A 194 -11.76 -11.98 -3.69
N ALA A 195 -10.79 -12.85 -3.37
CA ALA A 195 -11.05 -14.21 -2.91
C ALA A 195 -11.67 -14.23 -1.50
N GLY A 196 -11.16 -13.39 -0.59
CA GLY A 196 -11.66 -13.29 0.78
C GLY A 196 -13.09 -12.74 0.84
N LEU A 197 -13.40 -11.68 0.09
CA LEU A 197 -14.78 -11.15 0.05
C LEU A 197 -15.76 -12.11 -0.60
N ALA A 198 -15.33 -12.89 -1.60
CA ALA A 198 -16.17 -13.96 -2.17
C ALA A 198 -16.46 -15.07 -1.14
N LEU A 199 -15.44 -15.46 -0.35
CA LEU A 199 -15.61 -16.40 0.75
C LEU A 199 -16.50 -15.85 1.86
N HIS A 200 -16.30 -14.58 2.24
CA HIS A 200 -17.13 -13.91 3.24
C HIS A 200 -18.60 -13.87 2.80
N ALA A 201 -18.88 -13.45 1.57
CA ALA A 201 -20.22 -13.45 1.01
C ALA A 201 -20.88 -14.86 1.08
N LYS A 202 -20.10 -15.91 0.71
CA LYS A 202 -20.55 -17.28 0.84
C LYS A 202 -20.87 -17.67 2.28
N ASN A 203 -19.99 -17.31 3.22
CA ASN A 203 -20.19 -17.63 4.64
C ASN A 203 -21.42 -16.92 5.21
N VAL A 204 -21.69 -15.68 4.82
CA VAL A 204 -22.91 -14.95 5.19
C VAL A 204 -24.16 -15.65 4.66
N LEU A 205 -24.16 -16.06 3.39
CA LEU A 205 -25.29 -16.79 2.79
C LEU A 205 -25.51 -18.17 3.43
N ASP A 206 -24.47 -18.80 3.93
CA ASP A 206 -24.52 -20.08 4.66
C ASP A 206 -24.89 -19.89 6.15
N GLY A 207 -25.07 -18.65 6.64
CA GLY A 207 -25.37 -18.33 8.04
C GLY A 207 -24.19 -18.59 9.00
N LYS A 208 -22.96 -18.51 8.52
CA LYS A 208 -21.71 -18.78 9.28
C LYS A 208 -21.01 -17.49 9.73
N SER A 209 -21.34 -16.36 9.13
CA SER A 209 -20.72 -15.06 9.35
C SER A 209 -21.76 -13.95 9.29
N GLU A 210 -21.51 -12.86 10.00
CA GLU A 210 -22.29 -11.63 9.92
C GLU A 210 -21.71 -10.71 8.83
N LEU A 211 -22.57 -10.16 7.97
CA LEU A 211 -22.13 -9.38 6.79
C LEU A 211 -21.24 -8.19 7.15
N LYS A 212 -21.57 -7.49 8.23
CA LYS A 212 -20.93 -6.23 8.65
C LYS A 212 -20.10 -6.42 9.93
N ASP A 213 -19.49 -7.58 10.07
CA ASP A 213 -18.55 -7.87 11.14
C ASP A 213 -17.12 -7.86 10.60
N MET A 214 -16.25 -7.02 11.20
CA MET A 214 -14.87 -6.85 10.76
C MET A 214 -14.03 -8.10 11.00
N ASP A 215 -14.28 -8.81 12.11
CA ASP A 215 -13.53 -10.02 12.45
C ASP A 215 -13.88 -11.16 11.47
N ASP A 216 -15.14 -11.26 11.06
CA ASP A 216 -15.61 -12.21 10.05
C ASP A 216 -14.99 -11.90 8.66
N VAL A 217 -14.90 -10.61 8.30
CA VAL A 217 -14.22 -10.18 7.07
C VAL A 217 -12.73 -10.53 7.15
N ALA A 218 -12.04 -10.17 8.23
CA ALA A 218 -10.63 -10.46 8.43
C ALA A 218 -10.34 -11.97 8.42
N ALA A 219 -11.20 -12.78 9.05
CA ALA A 219 -11.09 -14.25 9.04
C ALA A 219 -11.20 -14.83 7.61
N ALA A 220 -12.05 -14.26 6.77
CA ALA A 220 -12.18 -14.69 5.38
C ALA A 220 -10.96 -14.29 4.53
N LEU A 221 -10.38 -13.11 4.76
CA LEU A 221 -9.13 -12.66 4.12
C LEU A 221 -7.96 -13.54 4.56
N GLN A 222 -7.89 -13.89 5.84
CA GLN A 222 -6.84 -14.73 6.44
C GLN A 222 -6.72 -16.11 5.78
N VAL A 223 -7.82 -16.67 5.23
CA VAL A 223 -7.78 -17.96 4.51
C VAL A 223 -6.83 -17.91 3.30
N TYR A 224 -6.74 -16.75 2.65
CA TYR A 224 -5.90 -16.53 1.45
C TYR A 224 -4.57 -15.83 1.75
N SER A 225 -4.31 -15.57 3.03
CA SER A 225 -3.08 -14.90 3.51
C SER A 225 -2.67 -15.44 4.89
N PRO A 226 -2.40 -16.76 5.03
CA PRO A 226 -2.36 -17.44 6.32
C PRO A 226 -1.26 -16.96 7.28
N LYS A 227 -0.20 -16.30 6.79
CA LYS A 227 0.91 -15.81 7.62
C LYS A 227 0.87 -14.30 7.87
N ALA A 228 -0.02 -13.57 7.22
CA ALA A 228 -0.12 -12.13 7.39
C ALA A 228 -1.24 -11.78 8.37
N ALA A 229 -1.00 -10.83 9.26
CA ALA A 229 -2.04 -10.27 10.10
C ALA A 229 -2.82 -9.19 9.35
N TRP A 230 -4.13 -9.11 9.60
CA TRP A 230 -5.02 -8.09 9.09
C TRP A 230 -5.56 -7.23 10.21
N ASN A 231 -5.78 -5.95 9.92
CA ASN A 231 -6.54 -5.05 10.77
C ASN A 231 -7.34 -4.08 9.89
N GLY A 232 -8.21 -3.31 10.51
CA GLY A 232 -9.02 -2.35 9.79
C GLY A 232 -9.91 -1.56 10.74
N ALA A 233 -10.62 -0.60 10.15
CA ALA A 233 -11.58 0.25 10.86
C ALA A 233 -12.75 0.61 9.96
N SER A 234 -13.87 1.01 10.58
CA SER A 234 -14.95 1.66 9.84
C SER A 234 -14.46 2.99 9.26
N TYR A 235 -14.82 3.26 8.01
CA TYR A 235 -14.57 4.57 7.41
C TYR A 235 -15.18 5.67 8.27
N THR A 236 -14.37 6.68 8.57
CA THR A 236 -14.79 7.88 9.30
C THR A 236 -14.75 9.07 8.35
N ASN A 237 -15.88 9.74 8.14
CA ASN A 237 -15.91 10.98 7.35
C ASN A 237 -15.11 12.07 8.07
N ALA A 238 -14.09 12.62 7.40
CA ALA A 238 -13.17 13.59 8.02
C ALA A 238 -13.86 14.89 8.44
N THR A 239 -14.91 15.32 7.70
CA THR A 239 -15.63 16.57 7.96
C THR A 239 -16.63 16.46 9.11
N THR A 240 -17.36 15.33 9.18
CA THR A 240 -18.45 15.16 10.15
C THR A 240 -18.07 14.33 11.36
N GLY A 241 -16.98 13.53 11.27
CA GLY A 241 -16.60 12.54 12.27
C GLY A 241 -17.54 11.32 12.31
N ALA A 242 -18.51 11.22 11.40
CA ALA A 242 -19.44 10.11 11.35
C ALA A 242 -18.74 8.83 10.86
N LYS A 243 -18.92 7.73 11.61
CA LYS A 243 -18.44 6.39 11.22
C LYS A 243 -19.49 5.70 10.36
N SER A 244 -19.05 5.05 9.30
CA SER A 244 -19.91 4.22 8.45
C SER A 244 -20.16 2.86 9.12
N GLU A 245 -21.37 2.33 8.94
CA GLU A 245 -21.72 0.99 9.43
C GLU A 245 -21.39 -0.13 8.44
N ASN A 246 -21.10 0.22 7.17
CA ASN A 246 -20.92 -0.74 6.08
C ASN A 246 -19.79 -0.42 5.12
N VAL A 247 -18.92 0.52 5.48
CA VAL A 247 -17.68 0.80 4.74
C VAL A 247 -16.50 0.52 5.65
N PHE A 248 -15.76 -0.52 5.33
CA PHE A 248 -14.59 -0.97 6.07
C PHE A 248 -13.32 -0.63 5.30
N LEU A 249 -12.36 -0.07 6.02
CA LEU A 249 -10.99 0.14 5.55
C LEU A 249 -10.12 -0.94 6.18
N ILE A 250 -9.40 -1.69 5.35
CA ILE A 250 -8.63 -2.84 5.78
C ILE A 250 -7.18 -2.75 5.32
N TYR A 251 -6.28 -3.30 6.09
CA TYR A 251 -4.85 -3.39 5.73
C TYR A 251 -4.22 -4.67 6.27
N GLN A 252 -3.17 -5.10 5.60
CA GLN A 252 -2.31 -6.21 6.00
C GLN A 252 -1.02 -5.66 6.61
N ASP A 253 -0.39 -6.42 7.50
CA ASP A 253 0.91 -6.07 8.04
C ASP A 253 1.97 -5.98 6.94
N THR A 254 2.78 -4.94 7.00
CA THR A 254 3.88 -4.70 6.06
C THR A 254 5.01 -5.68 6.31
N TYR A 255 5.50 -6.32 5.24
CA TYR A 255 6.66 -7.21 5.27
C TYR A 255 7.87 -6.50 4.64
N ILE A 256 8.97 -6.42 5.36
CA ILE A 256 10.24 -5.90 4.87
C ILE A 256 11.12 -7.08 4.46
N MET A 257 11.54 -7.07 3.20
CA MET A 257 12.39 -8.11 2.61
C MET A 257 13.83 -7.96 3.09
N GLY A 258 14.41 -9.06 3.59
CA GLY A 258 15.75 -9.07 4.17
C GLY A 258 16.36 -10.48 4.23
N ASP A 259 17.39 -10.67 5.03
CA ASP A 259 18.01 -11.98 5.26
C ASP A 259 18.15 -12.27 6.77
N PRO A 260 17.09 -12.79 7.42
CA PRO A 260 15.73 -13.00 6.92
C PRO A 260 14.88 -11.73 6.90
N GLY A 261 13.84 -11.70 6.04
CA GLY A 261 12.83 -10.67 6.08
C GLY A 261 11.85 -10.86 7.26
N HIS A 262 11.06 -9.81 7.54
CA HIS A 262 10.20 -9.79 8.73
C HIS A 262 8.97 -8.90 8.56
N PHE A 263 7.92 -9.19 9.31
CA PHE A 263 6.75 -8.33 9.46
C PHE A 263 7.04 -7.19 10.45
N MET A 264 6.46 -6.01 10.19
CA MET A 264 6.66 -4.82 11.02
C MET A 264 5.76 -4.74 12.25
N GLY A 265 4.80 -5.67 12.40
CA GLY A 265 3.80 -5.63 13.46
C GLY A 265 2.80 -4.48 13.31
N ASN A 266 2.64 -3.95 12.10
CA ASN A 266 1.75 -2.82 11.83
C ASN A 266 0.28 -3.15 12.10
N ALA A 267 -0.12 -4.41 12.00
CA ALA A 267 -1.49 -4.84 12.30
C ALA A 267 -1.86 -4.69 13.79
N ASP A 268 -0.89 -4.64 14.69
CA ASP A 268 -1.08 -4.48 16.13
C ASP A 268 -0.93 -3.02 16.59
N VAL A 269 -0.66 -2.09 15.66
CA VAL A 269 -0.45 -0.68 15.98
C VAL A 269 -1.78 0.06 16.09
N GLU A 270 -2.03 0.69 17.23
CA GLU A 270 -3.16 1.60 17.39
C GLU A 270 -2.90 2.92 16.63
N ILE A 271 -3.78 3.24 15.68
CA ILE A 271 -3.69 4.49 14.92
C ILE A 271 -4.21 5.64 15.81
N PRO A 272 -3.40 6.70 16.03
CA PRO A 272 -3.85 7.83 16.86
C PRO A 272 -5.13 8.47 16.32
N GLU A 273 -6.11 8.71 17.19
CA GLU A 273 -7.45 9.21 16.83
C GLU A 273 -7.43 10.47 15.95
N LYS A 274 -6.43 11.34 16.15
CA LYS A 274 -6.29 12.57 15.36
C LYS A 274 -6.22 12.33 13.84
N TYR A 275 -5.72 11.17 13.40
CA TYR A 275 -5.59 10.86 11.97
C TYR A 275 -6.93 10.52 11.29
N PHE A 276 -7.95 10.11 12.05
CA PHE A 276 -9.28 9.84 11.50
C PHE A 276 -10.06 11.10 11.10
N THR A 277 -9.58 12.28 11.46
CA THR A 277 -10.18 13.58 11.12
C THR A 277 -9.27 14.48 10.28
N VAL A 278 -8.11 13.99 9.87
CA VAL A 278 -7.23 14.70 8.92
C VAL A 278 -7.87 14.65 7.53
N SER A 279 -7.87 15.77 6.83
CA SER A 279 -8.44 15.93 5.48
C SER A 279 -7.52 16.78 4.58
#